data_c61873373dee0325bd1989ce021cb45c
#
_entry.id   c61873373dee0325bd1989ce021cb45c
#
_cell.length_a   1.000
_cell.length_b   1.000
_cell.length_c   1.000
_cell.angle_alpha   90.00
_cell.angle_beta   90.00
_cell.angle_gamma   90.00
#
_symmetry.space_group_name_H-M   'P 1'
#
loop_
_entity.id
_entity.type
_entity.pdbx_description
1 polymer ?
#
loop_
_entity_poly.entity_id
_entity_poly.type
_entity_poly.pdbx_seq_one_letter_code
_entity_poly.pdbx_strand_id
1 'polypeptide(L)'
;ILCIFARMAKKGELHIRNKHNGQYDFPLLMENYPPLRRFVSLNPLGIQTINFFNPQAVKALNKALLVTYYGIRYWDIPKQYLCPPIPGRADYIHYIADLIQPNGTTPDLPAGDANGQKSKCRCLDIGVGANCIYPIIGHTEYGWTFVGTDIDPVSIENARKIVTCNPVLAHKIDLRL
;
A
#
# COMPACT_ATOMS: atom_id res chain seq x y z
N ILE A 1 28.73 2.03 -21.57
CA ILE A 1 28.43 1.19 -20.38
C ILE A 1 27.94 2.14 -19.30
N LEU A 2 26.63 2.32 -19.20
CA LEU A 2 26.00 3.15 -18.20
C LEU A 2 25.82 2.29 -16.95
N CYS A 3 26.65 2.50 -15.92
CA CYS A 3 26.41 1.89 -14.61
C CYS A 3 25.17 2.56 -13.99
N ILE A 4 24.05 1.86 -14.03
CA ILE A 4 22.90 2.18 -13.19
C ILE A 4 23.31 1.79 -11.77
N PHE A 5 23.84 2.74 -11.02
CA PHE A 5 23.93 2.60 -9.56
C PHE A 5 22.50 2.72 -9.01
N ALA A 6 21.76 1.61 -9.02
CA ALA A 6 20.65 1.45 -8.11
C ALA A 6 21.25 1.65 -6.71
N ARG A 7 20.89 2.74 -6.05
CA ARG A 7 21.25 3.02 -4.67
C ARG A 7 20.60 1.91 -3.84
N MET A 8 21.34 0.83 -3.59
CA MET A 8 20.87 -0.26 -2.74
C MET A 8 20.57 0.35 -1.38
N ALA A 9 19.31 0.33 -0.98
CA ALA A 9 18.91 0.71 0.37
C ALA A 9 19.77 -0.07 1.36
N LYS A 10 20.26 0.60 2.40
CA LYS A 10 20.96 -0.08 3.48
C LYS A 10 20.02 -1.15 4.06
N LYS A 11 20.56 -2.30 4.41
CA LYS A 11 19.78 -3.41 4.97
C LYS A 11 18.94 -2.90 6.14
N GLY A 12 17.60 -2.86 5.97
CA GLY A 12 16.64 -2.37 6.98
C GLY A 12 16.00 -1.00 6.69
N GLU A 13 16.42 -0.29 5.63
CA GLU A 13 15.76 0.95 5.19
C GLU A 13 14.78 0.64 4.05
N LEU A 14 13.58 1.23 4.12
CA LEU A 14 12.62 1.18 3.04
C LEU A 14 13.02 2.13 1.91
N HIS A 15 12.40 1.99 0.74
CA HIS A 15 12.61 2.88 -0.40
C HIS A 15 12.42 4.35 0.00
N ILE A 16 13.23 5.27 -0.56
CA ILE A 16 13.23 6.69 -0.17
C ILE A 16 11.85 7.36 -0.30
N ARG A 17 11.04 6.95 -1.27
CA ARG A 17 9.65 7.44 -1.44
C ARG A 17 8.63 6.76 -0.54
N ASN A 18 9.02 5.76 0.22
CA ASN A 18 8.09 5.03 1.06
C ASN A 18 7.63 5.90 2.25
N LYS A 19 6.34 6.19 2.31
CA LYS A 19 5.74 7.01 3.38
C LYS A 19 5.83 6.38 4.77
N HIS A 20 6.23 5.12 4.83
CA HIS A 20 6.34 4.35 6.08
C HIS A 20 7.78 4.25 6.59
N ASN A 21 8.70 5.07 6.07
CA ASN A 21 10.04 5.18 6.64
C ASN A 21 9.98 5.75 8.06
N GLY A 22 10.77 5.16 8.95
CA GLY A 22 10.83 5.57 10.35
C GLY A 22 9.77 4.93 11.24
N GLN A 23 9.46 5.61 12.35
CA GLN A 23 8.48 5.13 13.33
C GLN A 23 7.05 5.48 12.90
N TYR A 24 6.08 4.66 13.30
CA TYR A 24 4.67 4.95 13.07
C TYR A 24 4.23 6.17 13.90
N ASP A 25 3.57 7.11 13.26
CA ASP A 25 2.88 8.23 13.92
C ASP A 25 1.54 7.73 14.51
N PHE A 26 1.59 7.07 15.65
CA PHE A 26 0.39 6.55 16.31
C PHE A 26 -0.64 7.62 16.65
N PRO A 27 -0.28 8.84 17.11
CA PRO A 27 -1.23 9.93 17.28
C PRO A 27 -2.06 10.19 16.01
N LEU A 28 -1.41 10.42 14.88
CA LEU A 28 -2.07 10.65 13.59
C LEU A 28 -2.90 9.44 13.12
N LEU A 29 -2.37 8.23 13.28
CA LEU A 29 -3.06 7.00 12.91
C LEU A 29 -4.35 6.78 13.74
N MET A 30 -4.30 7.09 15.04
CA MET A 30 -5.45 6.99 15.94
C MET A 30 -6.47 8.11 15.73
N GLU A 31 -6.05 9.26 15.25
CA GLU A 31 -6.94 10.34 14.84
C GLU A 31 -7.76 9.93 13.60
N ASN A 32 -7.09 9.43 12.56
CA ASN A 32 -7.72 9.04 11.30
C ASN A 32 -8.48 7.70 11.39
N TYR A 33 -8.06 6.81 12.29
CA TYR A 33 -8.71 5.52 12.54
C TYR A 33 -8.81 5.22 14.05
N PRO A 34 -9.80 5.79 14.76
CA PRO A 34 -9.95 5.66 16.22
C PRO A 34 -9.99 4.22 16.75
N PRO A 35 -10.50 3.20 16.02
CA PRO A 35 -10.48 1.83 16.51
C PRO A 35 -9.08 1.26 16.78
N LEU A 36 -8.01 1.88 16.25
CA LEU A 36 -6.63 1.48 16.53
C LEU A 36 -6.26 1.68 18.01
N ARG A 37 -6.84 2.66 18.69
CA ARG A 37 -6.51 3.03 20.11
C ARG A 37 -6.51 1.85 21.07
N ARG A 38 -7.44 0.92 20.89
CA ARG A 38 -7.56 -0.27 21.77
C ARG A 38 -6.40 -1.25 21.69
N PHE A 39 -5.55 -1.12 20.67
CA PHE A 39 -4.39 -1.99 20.44
C PHE A 39 -3.05 -1.31 20.71
N VAL A 40 -3.03 0.02 20.87
CA VAL A 40 -1.81 0.78 21.12
C VAL A 40 -1.48 0.74 22.60
N SER A 41 -0.22 0.46 22.89
CA SER A 41 0.35 0.46 24.25
C SER A 41 1.74 1.11 24.22
N LEU A 42 2.28 1.39 25.40
CA LEU A 42 3.67 1.81 25.52
C LEU A 42 4.57 0.58 25.69
N ASN A 43 5.69 0.56 25.00
CA ASN A 43 6.74 -0.41 25.24
C ASN A 43 7.56 -0.01 26.50
N PRO A 44 8.52 -0.84 26.96
CA PRO A 44 9.34 -0.51 28.14
C PRO A 44 10.16 0.79 28.01
N LEU A 45 10.34 1.31 26.79
CA LEU A 45 11.03 2.57 26.52
C LEU A 45 10.06 3.77 26.44
N GLY A 46 8.79 3.59 26.79
CA GLY A 46 7.77 4.64 26.69
C GLY A 46 7.33 5.01 25.27
N ILE A 47 7.68 4.19 24.26
CA ILE A 47 7.33 4.43 22.87
C ILE A 47 6.02 3.71 22.54
N GLN A 48 5.10 4.41 21.88
CA GLN A 48 3.84 3.81 21.40
C GLN A 48 4.12 2.68 20.40
N THR A 49 3.41 1.57 20.56
CA THR A 49 3.51 0.38 19.72
C THR A 49 2.24 -0.44 19.79
N ILE A 50 2.15 -1.50 18.98
CA ILE A 50 1.11 -2.54 19.10
C ILE A 50 1.76 -3.89 19.40
N ASN A 51 0.95 -4.85 19.84
CA ASN A 51 1.40 -6.25 19.87
C ASN A 51 1.33 -6.83 18.44
N PHE A 52 2.48 -6.96 17.78
CA PHE A 52 2.58 -7.52 16.42
C PHE A 52 2.27 -9.01 16.32
N PHE A 53 2.20 -9.73 17.45
CA PHE A 53 1.72 -11.12 17.49
C PHE A 53 0.18 -11.22 17.53
N ASN A 54 -0.51 -10.10 17.73
CA ASN A 54 -1.96 -10.07 17.68
C ASN A 54 -2.45 -9.73 16.26
N PRO A 55 -3.07 -10.69 15.53
CA PRO A 55 -3.52 -10.46 14.15
C PRO A 55 -4.55 -9.33 14.03
N GLN A 56 -5.37 -9.10 15.07
CA GLN A 56 -6.36 -8.01 15.07
C GLN A 56 -5.67 -6.65 15.22
N ALA A 57 -4.62 -6.55 16.03
CA ALA A 57 -3.82 -5.33 16.16
C ALA A 57 -3.10 -4.99 14.85
N VAL A 58 -2.48 -5.98 14.20
CA VAL A 58 -1.82 -5.82 12.89
C VAL A 58 -2.82 -5.39 11.82
N LYS A 59 -4.00 -6.02 11.77
CA LYS A 59 -5.07 -5.63 10.83
C LYS A 59 -5.55 -4.21 11.08
N ALA A 60 -5.72 -3.81 12.35
CA ALA A 60 -6.12 -2.46 12.72
C ALA A 60 -5.05 -1.42 12.34
N LEU A 61 -3.77 -1.72 12.56
CA LEU A 61 -2.65 -0.86 12.12
C LEU A 61 -2.64 -0.71 10.61
N ASN A 62 -2.69 -1.81 9.85
CA ASN A 62 -2.72 -1.76 8.40
C ASN A 62 -3.91 -0.94 7.87
N LYS A 63 -5.09 -1.10 8.47
CA LYS A 63 -6.27 -0.29 8.11
C LYS A 63 -6.04 1.19 8.40
N ALA A 64 -5.45 1.53 9.55
CA ALA A 64 -5.09 2.90 9.88
C ALA A 64 -4.10 3.50 8.87
N LEU A 65 -3.09 2.74 8.45
CA LEU A 65 -2.14 3.16 7.42
C LEU A 65 -2.84 3.43 6.08
N LEU A 66 -3.74 2.54 5.65
CA LEU A 66 -4.48 2.69 4.40
C LEU A 66 -5.43 3.90 4.42
N VAL A 67 -6.10 4.13 5.54
CA VAL A 67 -6.97 5.31 5.72
C VAL A 67 -6.14 6.59 5.68
N THR A 68 -5.04 6.63 6.45
CA THR A 68 -4.26 7.85 6.65
C THR A 68 -3.46 8.25 5.41
N TYR A 69 -2.82 7.29 4.75
CA TYR A 69 -1.85 7.60 3.69
C TYR A 69 -2.34 7.34 2.27
N TYR A 70 -3.40 6.52 2.10
CA TYR A 70 -3.91 6.12 0.78
C TYR A 70 -5.38 6.49 0.53
N GLY A 71 -6.03 7.16 1.48
CA GLY A 71 -7.41 7.62 1.34
C GLY A 71 -8.45 6.50 1.25
N ILE A 72 -8.12 5.32 1.78
CA ILE A 72 -8.98 4.13 1.73
C ILE A 72 -10.00 4.18 2.87
N ARG A 73 -11.28 4.29 2.54
CA ARG A 73 -12.38 4.36 3.52
C ARG A 73 -12.78 3.00 4.05
N TYR A 74 -12.76 1.99 3.19
CA TYR A 74 -13.11 0.61 3.52
C TYR A 74 -12.01 -0.34 3.11
N TRP A 75 -11.51 -1.12 4.04
CA TRP A 75 -10.61 -2.23 3.79
C TRP A 75 -10.81 -3.27 4.87
N ASP A 76 -11.02 -4.50 4.45
CA ASP A 76 -11.15 -5.65 5.33
C ASP A 76 -10.68 -6.91 4.60
N ILE A 77 -10.28 -7.91 5.36
CA ILE A 77 -9.88 -9.22 4.83
C ILE A 77 -10.57 -10.32 5.64
N PRO A 78 -10.97 -11.42 5.01
CA PRO A 78 -11.54 -12.57 5.71
C PRO A 78 -10.54 -13.15 6.72
N LYS A 79 -11.04 -13.80 7.78
CA LYS A 79 -10.20 -14.24 8.91
C LYS A 79 -9.07 -15.20 8.55
N GLN A 80 -9.23 -15.98 7.49
CA GLN A 80 -8.26 -17.00 7.07
C GLN A 80 -7.25 -16.51 6.05
N TYR A 81 -7.33 -15.24 5.65
CA TYR A 81 -6.46 -14.63 4.65
C TYR A 81 -5.32 -13.86 5.27
N LEU A 82 -4.19 -13.87 4.57
CA LEU A 82 -2.99 -13.18 5.01
C LEU A 82 -3.21 -11.66 5.10
N CYS A 83 -2.89 -11.08 6.25
CA CYS A 83 -2.82 -9.65 6.42
C CYS A 83 -1.44 -9.15 5.94
N PRO A 84 -1.36 -8.39 4.82
CA PRO A 84 -0.08 -7.99 4.25
C PRO A 84 0.58 -6.90 5.10
N PRO A 85 1.92 -6.91 5.28
CA PRO A 85 2.63 -5.77 5.87
C PRO A 85 2.67 -4.61 4.87
N ILE A 86 1.88 -3.56 5.10
CA ILE A 86 1.74 -2.40 4.20
C ILE A 86 3.09 -1.76 3.84
N PRO A 87 4.01 -1.49 4.80
CA PRO A 87 5.28 -0.85 4.47
C PRO A 87 6.11 -1.61 3.42
N GLY A 88 6.24 -2.93 3.59
CA GLY A 88 6.98 -3.75 2.63
C GLY A 88 6.29 -3.89 1.27
N ARG A 89 4.94 -3.80 1.23
CA ARG A 89 4.19 -3.81 -0.04
C ARG A 89 4.32 -2.49 -0.78
N ALA A 90 4.32 -1.37 -0.06
CA ALA A 90 4.61 -0.06 -0.64
C ALA A 90 6.04 -0.01 -1.19
N ASP A 91 6.98 -0.57 -0.47
CA ASP A 91 8.38 -0.65 -0.88
C ASP A 91 8.54 -1.34 -2.24
N TYR A 92 7.91 -2.49 -2.41
CA TYR A 92 7.89 -3.22 -3.66
C TYR A 92 7.34 -2.39 -4.82
N ILE A 93 6.23 -1.68 -4.64
CA ILE A 93 5.63 -0.81 -5.67
C ILE A 93 6.57 0.33 -6.06
N HIS A 94 7.29 0.93 -5.10
CA HIS A 94 8.25 1.99 -5.40
C HIS A 94 9.43 1.48 -6.24
N TYR A 95 9.95 0.28 -5.94
CA TYR A 95 11.01 -0.34 -6.77
C TYR A 95 10.51 -0.69 -8.18
N ILE A 96 9.29 -1.20 -8.31
CA ILE A 96 8.69 -1.43 -9.64
C ILE A 96 8.56 -0.11 -10.41
N ALA A 97 8.17 0.98 -9.75
CA ALA A 97 8.08 2.29 -10.39
C ALA A 97 9.44 2.75 -10.93
N ASP A 98 10.53 2.54 -10.19
CA ASP A 98 11.89 2.86 -10.67
C ASP A 98 12.30 2.02 -11.88
N LEU A 99 11.89 0.76 -11.94
CA LEU A 99 12.17 -0.10 -13.09
C LEU A 99 11.39 0.32 -14.35
N ILE A 100 10.16 0.82 -14.18
CA ILE A 100 9.31 1.26 -15.30
C ILE A 100 9.76 2.62 -15.83
N GLN A 101 10.32 3.48 -14.99
CA GLN A 101 10.76 4.82 -15.32
C GLN A 101 12.27 5.01 -15.11
N PRO A 102 13.14 4.35 -15.89
CA PRO A 102 14.58 4.35 -15.65
C PRO A 102 15.28 5.70 -15.91
N ASN A 103 14.59 6.69 -16.47
CA ASN A 103 15.17 7.98 -16.86
C ASN A 103 14.92 9.12 -15.87
N GLY A 104 14.81 8.83 -14.56
CA GLY A 104 15.06 9.83 -13.52
C GLY A 104 14.29 11.15 -13.67
N THR A 105 13.03 11.13 -14.06
CA THR A 105 12.17 12.29 -13.81
C THR A 105 12.00 12.37 -12.30
N THR A 106 12.43 13.48 -11.77
CA THR A 106 12.61 13.86 -10.38
C THR A 106 11.64 13.24 -9.37
N PRO A 107 12.14 12.88 -8.16
CA PRO A 107 11.36 12.29 -7.08
C PRO A 107 10.14 13.10 -6.61
N ASP A 108 10.03 14.34 -7.04
CA ASP A 108 9.08 15.34 -6.50
C ASP A 108 7.84 15.58 -7.37
N LEU A 109 7.71 14.91 -8.52
CA LEU A 109 6.49 15.01 -9.30
C LEU A 109 5.57 13.82 -9.00
N PRO A 110 4.31 14.05 -8.61
CA PRO A 110 3.30 13.01 -8.70
C PRO A 110 3.32 12.48 -10.12
N ALA A 111 3.40 11.16 -10.30
CA ALA A 111 3.64 10.47 -11.57
C ALA A 111 2.82 11.06 -12.73
N GLY A 112 3.37 12.07 -13.38
CA GLY A 112 2.86 12.75 -14.56
C GLY A 112 4.05 13.12 -15.45
N ASP A 113 3.84 13.12 -16.75
CA ASP A 113 4.79 13.70 -17.68
C ASP A 113 4.94 15.22 -17.43
N ALA A 114 5.87 15.88 -18.13
CA ALA A 114 6.10 17.33 -18.04
C ALA A 114 4.82 18.17 -18.32
N ASN A 115 3.72 17.56 -18.75
CA ASN A 115 2.42 18.16 -19.02
C ASN A 115 1.37 17.83 -17.95
N GLY A 116 1.75 17.22 -16.81
CA GLY A 116 0.81 16.84 -15.74
C GLY A 116 -0.06 15.61 -16.08
N GLN A 117 0.21 14.89 -17.17
CA GLN A 117 -0.48 13.65 -17.50
C GLN A 117 0.05 12.53 -16.60
N LYS A 118 -0.84 11.97 -15.75
CA LYS A 118 -0.55 10.79 -14.94
C LYS A 118 -0.11 9.63 -15.83
N SER A 119 0.91 8.89 -15.38
CA SER A 119 1.40 7.69 -16.06
C SER A 119 0.25 6.80 -16.54
N LYS A 120 0.25 6.47 -17.83
CA LYS A 120 -0.73 5.53 -18.44
C LYS A 120 -0.36 4.06 -18.18
N CYS A 121 0.42 3.77 -17.16
CA CYS A 121 0.83 2.41 -16.86
C CYS A 121 -0.38 1.54 -16.50
N ARG A 122 -0.50 0.42 -17.19
CA ARG A 122 -1.49 -0.61 -16.93
C ARG A 122 -0.78 -1.87 -16.45
N CYS A 123 -1.10 -2.30 -15.24
CA CYS A 123 -0.48 -3.43 -14.57
C CYS A 123 -1.40 -4.66 -14.57
N LEU A 124 -0.81 -5.83 -14.67
CA LEU A 124 -1.46 -7.11 -14.39
C LEU A 124 -0.93 -7.64 -13.06
N ASP A 125 -1.83 -7.83 -12.09
CA ASP A 125 -1.53 -8.43 -10.78
C ASP A 125 -2.11 -9.83 -10.73
N ILE A 126 -1.23 -10.83 -10.84
CA ILE A 126 -1.59 -12.26 -10.80
C ILE A 126 -1.53 -12.74 -9.36
N GLY A 127 -2.68 -13.17 -8.82
CA GLY A 127 -2.80 -13.49 -7.39
C GLY A 127 -3.02 -12.25 -6.54
N VAL A 128 -3.95 -11.36 -6.97
CA VAL A 128 -4.26 -10.08 -6.30
C VAL A 128 -4.68 -10.26 -4.83
N GLY A 129 -5.19 -11.42 -4.48
CA GLY A 129 -5.61 -11.77 -3.14
C GLY A 129 -6.82 -11.00 -2.64
N ALA A 130 -7.30 -11.41 -1.47
CA ALA A 130 -8.46 -10.77 -0.83
C ALA A 130 -8.18 -9.34 -0.34
N ASN A 131 -6.92 -8.92 -0.26
CA ASN A 131 -6.50 -7.64 0.29
C ASN A 131 -6.33 -6.52 -0.76
N CYS A 132 -6.18 -6.85 -2.04
CA CYS A 132 -6.04 -5.91 -3.17
C CYS A 132 -4.93 -4.84 -2.98
N ILE A 133 -3.84 -5.18 -2.26
CA ILE A 133 -2.93 -4.17 -1.73
C ILE A 133 -2.05 -3.52 -2.79
N TYR A 134 -1.53 -4.29 -3.76
CA TYR A 134 -0.70 -3.73 -4.83
C TYR A 134 -1.46 -2.78 -5.74
N PRO A 135 -2.70 -3.11 -6.20
CA PRO A 135 -3.54 -2.16 -6.91
C PRO A 135 -3.86 -0.90 -6.12
N ILE A 136 -4.16 -1.01 -4.82
CA ILE A 136 -4.40 0.15 -3.95
C ILE A 136 -3.19 1.07 -3.97
N ILE A 137 -2.01 0.55 -3.60
CA ILE A 137 -0.79 1.37 -3.47
C ILE A 137 -0.35 1.90 -4.84
N GLY A 138 -0.29 1.05 -5.87
CA GLY A 138 0.16 1.46 -7.20
C GLY A 138 -0.75 2.51 -7.83
N HIS A 139 -2.07 2.44 -7.58
CA HIS A 139 -2.98 3.48 -8.06
C HIS A 139 -2.82 4.79 -7.27
N THR A 140 -2.78 4.72 -5.95
CA THR A 140 -2.75 5.94 -5.12
C THR A 140 -1.42 6.68 -5.21
N GLU A 141 -0.29 5.96 -5.34
CA GLU A 141 1.04 6.57 -5.47
C GLU A 141 1.33 7.03 -6.91
N TYR A 142 0.97 6.23 -7.91
CA TYR A 142 1.43 6.42 -9.29
C TYR A 142 0.32 6.61 -10.32
N GLY A 143 -0.95 6.54 -9.92
CA GLY A 143 -2.08 6.64 -10.83
C GLY A 143 -2.23 5.45 -11.79
N TRP A 144 -1.53 4.34 -11.53
CA TRP A 144 -1.60 3.15 -12.37
C TRP A 144 -3.00 2.55 -12.38
N THR A 145 -3.34 1.88 -13.46
CA THR A 145 -4.56 1.06 -13.57
C THR A 145 -4.21 -0.41 -13.53
N PHE A 146 -5.10 -1.23 -12.99
CA PHE A 146 -4.83 -2.64 -12.77
C PHE A 146 -5.88 -3.56 -13.38
N VAL A 147 -5.40 -4.70 -13.86
CA VAL A 147 -6.20 -5.92 -13.97
C VAL A 147 -5.67 -6.85 -12.87
N GLY A 148 -6.48 -7.14 -11.88
CA GLY A 148 -6.16 -8.07 -10.80
C GLY A 148 -6.84 -9.41 -11.04
N THR A 149 -6.09 -10.51 -10.95
CA THR A 149 -6.65 -11.86 -11.11
C THR A 149 -6.37 -12.71 -9.88
N ASP A 150 -7.25 -13.64 -9.58
CA ASP A 150 -7.04 -14.67 -8.57
C ASP A 150 -7.87 -15.91 -8.93
N ILE A 151 -7.41 -17.08 -8.51
CA ILE A 151 -8.14 -18.35 -8.70
C ILE A 151 -9.17 -18.60 -7.58
N ASP A 152 -9.09 -17.85 -6.49
CA ASP A 152 -10.00 -17.96 -5.36
C ASP A 152 -11.16 -16.96 -5.48
N PRO A 153 -12.41 -17.45 -5.65
CA PRO A 153 -13.56 -16.57 -5.80
C PRO A 153 -13.82 -15.70 -4.56
N VAL A 154 -13.47 -16.17 -3.35
CA VAL A 154 -13.64 -15.41 -2.12
C VAL A 154 -12.66 -14.22 -2.09
N SER A 155 -11.42 -14.43 -2.56
CA SER A 155 -10.44 -13.34 -2.74
C SER A 155 -10.97 -12.27 -3.68
N ILE A 156 -11.48 -12.68 -4.85
CA ILE A 156 -12.01 -11.74 -5.86
C ILE A 156 -13.25 -11.00 -5.35
N GLU A 157 -14.16 -11.68 -4.67
CA GLU A 157 -15.35 -11.05 -4.09
C GLU A 157 -14.96 -10.00 -3.05
N ASN A 158 -14.03 -10.34 -2.14
CA ASN A 158 -13.56 -9.38 -1.14
C ASN A 158 -12.82 -8.19 -1.75
N ALA A 159 -11.94 -8.44 -2.74
CA ALA A 159 -11.25 -7.38 -3.47
C ALA A 159 -12.25 -6.46 -4.21
N ARG A 160 -13.29 -7.00 -4.84
CA ARG A 160 -14.37 -6.21 -5.45
C ARG A 160 -15.09 -5.33 -4.43
N LYS A 161 -15.38 -5.87 -3.24
CA LYS A 161 -15.98 -5.09 -2.16
C LYS A 161 -15.07 -3.92 -1.75
N ILE A 162 -13.75 -4.15 -1.63
CA ILE A 162 -12.79 -3.09 -1.35
C ILE A 162 -12.86 -2.01 -2.44
N VAL A 163 -12.78 -2.41 -3.72
CA VAL A 163 -12.82 -1.45 -4.85
C VAL A 163 -14.13 -0.66 -4.87
N THR A 164 -15.28 -1.34 -4.73
CA THR A 164 -16.59 -0.70 -4.78
C THR A 164 -16.82 0.29 -3.64
N CYS A 165 -16.33 -0.03 -2.43
CA CYS A 165 -16.49 0.84 -1.27
C CYS A 165 -15.51 2.02 -1.22
N ASN A 166 -14.59 2.11 -2.17
CA ASN A 166 -13.58 3.17 -2.23
C ASN A 166 -13.64 3.93 -3.55
N PRO A 167 -14.30 5.11 -3.61
CA PRO A 167 -14.44 5.88 -4.86
C PRO A 167 -13.12 6.21 -5.53
N VAL A 168 -12.02 6.37 -4.77
CA VAL A 168 -10.68 6.61 -5.31
C VAL A 168 -10.20 5.47 -6.22
N LEU A 169 -10.71 4.24 -6.03
CA LEU A 169 -10.33 3.05 -6.80
C LEU A 169 -11.32 2.76 -7.96
N ALA A 170 -12.43 3.50 -8.04
CA ALA A 170 -13.48 3.27 -9.03
C ALA A 170 -12.93 3.37 -10.47
N HIS A 171 -13.26 2.38 -11.31
CA HIS A 171 -12.80 2.29 -12.70
C HIS A 171 -11.27 2.21 -12.91
N LYS A 172 -10.50 1.99 -11.84
CA LYS A 172 -9.04 1.89 -11.87
C LYS A 172 -8.53 0.46 -11.74
N ILE A 173 -9.36 -0.41 -11.19
CA ILE A 173 -9.02 -1.80 -10.91
C ILE A 173 -10.12 -2.68 -11.49
N ASP A 174 -9.77 -3.52 -12.46
CA ASP A 174 -10.62 -4.57 -13.06
C ASP A 174 -10.25 -5.92 -12.43
N LEU A 175 -11.22 -6.61 -11.81
CA LEU A 175 -10.97 -7.85 -11.06
C LEU A 175 -11.61 -9.04 -11.77
N ARG A 176 -10.80 -10.08 -12.00
CA ARG A 176 -11.17 -11.28 -12.74
C ARG A 176 -10.85 -12.54 -11.94
N LEU A 177 -11.72 -13.52 -12.01
CA LEU A 177 -11.51 -14.87 -11.53
C LEU A 177 -10.73 -15.68 -12.55
#